data_37451bc38c68b41b52559a0052fb314b
#
_entry.id   37451bc38c68b41b52559a0052fb314b
#
_cell.length_a   1.000
_cell.length_b   1.000
_cell.length_c   1.000
_cell.angle_alpha   90.00
_cell.angle_beta   90.00
_cell.angle_gamma   90.00
#
_symmetry.space_group_name_H-M   'P 1'
#
loop_
_entity.id
_entity.type
_entity.pdbx_description
1 polymer ?
#
loop_
_entity_poly.entity_id
_entity_poly.type
_entity_poly.pdbx_seq_one_letter_code
_entity_poly.pdbx_strand_id
1 'polypeptide(L)'
;MSTTADVIIIGGGIEGCSTAYYLAKRGITNVIVLEAQEIMLNGGASRNAGGVRQSGRDPRELPLALYGVKNIWPTLGEELGVDVEYNQGGNLRLGKTEEHLKTLTRLANNAAACGVGVGMISGDEAREINPYLSEEVIGASWCPTDGHANPLKTGLGFYKNALAMGVKFITGEKVLELRKVKGRLRKVIAEHGEYEADTIMVCAGAQSKEILSTVGINAPVRPRIDHCLVTEGQPHMFDTMLGTAEADFYGGQTNHGSFVFGGDDDLEGFDIYDLRTKGTSTTAPCVCRGIMKYFPKLAEMNIVRTWAGWIDITPDGVPILGSCEEVPGLVTAYGFNAHGFGISPAIGYALSELIDTGESSTIDISGLHYDRFKAKF
;
A
#
# COMPACT_ATOMS: atom_id res chain seq x y z
N MET A 1 1.61 8.04 35.05
CA MET A 1 0.27 7.42 34.94
C MET A 1 0.11 6.95 33.51
N SER A 2 -0.38 5.72 33.31
CA SER A 2 -0.65 5.19 31.97
C SER A 2 -1.82 5.92 31.33
N THR A 3 -1.70 6.30 30.04
CA THR A 3 -2.81 6.86 29.25
C THR A 3 -3.66 5.70 28.72
N THR A 4 -4.99 5.74 28.93
CA THR A 4 -5.88 4.65 28.53
C THR A 4 -6.71 5.01 27.28
N ALA A 5 -6.96 4.02 26.44
CA ALA A 5 -7.84 4.08 25.28
C ALA A 5 -8.59 2.76 25.10
N ASP A 6 -9.60 2.73 24.24
CA ASP A 6 -10.23 1.47 23.82
C ASP A 6 -9.36 0.74 22.82
N VAL A 7 -8.75 1.51 21.89
CA VAL A 7 -7.86 1.01 20.84
C VAL A 7 -6.59 1.85 20.78
N ILE A 8 -5.43 1.20 20.71
CA ILE A 8 -4.16 1.83 20.36
C ILE A 8 -3.73 1.31 18.99
N ILE A 9 -3.40 2.22 18.08
CA ILE A 9 -2.86 1.93 16.76
C ILE A 9 -1.39 2.36 16.73
N ILE A 10 -0.49 1.45 16.40
CA ILE A 10 0.95 1.70 16.32
C ILE A 10 1.35 1.81 14.85
N GLY A 11 1.63 3.04 14.43
CA GLY A 11 1.94 3.44 13.06
C GLY A 11 0.91 4.41 12.49
N GLY A 12 1.33 5.65 12.25
CA GLY A 12 0.54 6.74 11.64
C GLY A 12 0.62 6.74 10.11
N GLY A 13 0.84 5.58 9.48
CA GLY A 13 0.74 5.37 8.04
C GLY A 13 -0.71 5.37 7.55
N ILE A 14 -0.91 5.10 6.25
CA ILE A 14 -2.24 5.15 5.67
C ILE A 14 -3.17 4.08 6.25
N GLU A 15 -2.66 2.90 6.57
CA GLU A 15 -3.42 1.81 7.19
C GLU A 15 -3.90 2.18 8.59
N GLY A 16 -3.01 2.81 9.38
CA GLY A 16 -3.38 3.31 10.70
C GLY A 16 -4.39 4.44 10.66
N CYS A 17 -4.19 5.41 9.75
CA CYS A 17 -5.11 6.54 9.59
C CYS A 17 -6.49 6.10 9.05
N SER A 18 -6.54 5.19 8.07
CA SER A 18 -7.80 4.67 7.54
C SER A 18 -8.56 3.82 8.57
N THR A 19 -7.86 2.96 9.32
CA THR A 19 -8.49 2.18 10.41
C THR A 19 -9.03 3.10 11.49
N ALA A 20 -8.26 4.10 11.93
CA ALA A 20 -8.70 5.07 12.91
C ALA A 20 -9.94 5.86 12.45
N TYR A 21 -9.99 6.24 11.18
CA TYR A 21 -11.15 6.90 10.57
C TYR A 21 -12.39 6.01 10.60
N TYR A 22 -12.29 4.76 10.14
CA TYR A 22 -13.44 3.87 10.12
C TYR A 22 -13.88 3.41 11.52
N LEU A 23 -12.97 3.29 12.49
CA LEU A 23 -13.34 3.11 13.92
C LEU A 23 -14.17 4.29 14.42
N ALA A 24 -13.73 5.50 14.16
CA ALA A 24 -14.46 6.71 14.55
C ALA A 24 -15.86 6.78 13.88
N LYS A 25 -15.97 6.40 12.61
CA LYS A 25 -17.29 6.27 11.92
C LYS A 25 -18.22 5.23 12.58
N ARG A 26 -17.67 4.20 13.21
CA ARG A 26 -18.42 3.20 13.98
C ARG A 26 -18.75 3.67 15.42
N GLY A 27 -18.33 4.88 15.79
CA GLY A 27 -18.55 5.45 17.13
C GLY A 27 -17.44 5.12 18.14
N ILE A 28 -16.39 4.41 17.74
CA ILE A 28 -15.23 4.11 18.57
C ILE A 28 -14.23 5.24 18.41
N THR A 29 -14.32 6.26 19.27
CA THR A 29 -13.51 7.50 19.18
C THR A 29 -12.40 7.59 20.23
N ASN A 30 -12.46 6.79 21.30
CA ASN A 30 -11.38 6.68 22.29
C ASN A 30 -10.21 5.85 21.73
N VAL A 31 -9.63 6.34 20.61
CA VAL A 31 -8.54 5.74 19.87
C VAL A 31 -7.30 6.63 19.96
N ILE A 32 -6.13 6.01 20.19
CA ILE A 32 -4.83 6.69 20.17
C ILE A 32 -3.99 6.06 19.04
N VAL A 33 -3.50 6.90 18.14
CA VAL A 33 -2.52 6.52 17.12
C VAL A 33 -1.14 7.02 17.54
N LEU A 34 -0.17 6.12 17.65
CA LEU A 34 1.22 6.43 18.00
C LEU A 34 2.09 6.36 16.73
N GLU A 35 2.79 7.45 16.43
CA GLU A 35 3.69 7.55 15.28
C GLU A 35 5.10 7.92 15.76
N ALA A 36 6.10 7.14 15.33
CA ALA A 36 7.49 7.34 15.71
C ALA A 36 8.12 8.60 15.10
N GLN A 37 7.64 9.02 13.93
CA GLN A 37 8.13 10.22 13.24
C GLN A 37 7.40 11.47 13.72
N GLU A 38 7.99 12.65 13.44
CA GLU A 38 7.41 13.95 13.77
C GLU A 38 6.13 14.27 12.99
N ILE A 39 5.88 13.56 11.90
CA ILE A 39 4.71 13.75 11.03
C ILE A 39 4.03 12.43 10.69
N MET A 40 2.70 12.46 10.59
CA MET A 40 1.91 11.34 10.08
C MET A 40 2.19 11.08 8.59
N LEU A 41 1.88 9.88 8.12
CA LEU A 41 1.96 9.51 6.70
C LEU A 41 3.37 9.58 6.10
N ASN A 42 4.40 9.36 6.90
CA ASN A 42 5.79 9.35 6.42
C ASN A 42 6.31 7.93 6.08
N GLY A 43 5.43 6.95 6.04
CA GLY A 43 5.75 5.55 5.69
C GLY A 43 5.83 5.29 4.18
N GLY A 44 6.00 4.01 3.82
CA GLY A 44 6.13 3.56 2.43
C GLY A 44 4.92 3.90 1.56
N ALA A 45 3.70 3.75 2.09
CA ALA A 45 2.46 3.98 1.35
C ALA A 45 2.26 5.44 0.88
N SER A 46 2.89 6.43 1.51
CA SER A 46 2.87 7.82 1.04
C SER A 46 3.97 8.15 0.02
N ARG A 47 4.77 7.17 -0.36
CA ARG A 47 5.93 7.33 -1.24
C ARG A 47 5.83 6.55 -2.54
N ASN A 48 4.64 6.06 -2.89
CA ASN A 48 4.36 5.29 -4.10
C ASN A 48 3.79 6.18 -5.23
N ALA A 49 3.63 5.60 -6.42
CA ALA A 49 3.10 6.27 -7.61
C ALA A 49 1.55 6.20 -7.73
N GLY A 50 0.83 5.89 -6.67
CA GLY A 50 -0.62 6.07 -6.58
C GLY A 50 -1.50 4.97 -7.18
N GLY A 51 -0.98 3.79 -7.50
CA GLY A 51 -1.77 2.73 -8.14
C GLY A 51 -2.93 2.20 -7.29
N VAL A 52 -4.15 2.26 -7.84
CA VAL A 52 -5.36 1.64 -7.31
C VAL A 52 -5.76 0.52 -8.26
N ARG A 53 -5.40 -0.70 -7.94
CA ARG A 53 -5.54 -1.82 -8.88
C ARG A 53 -6.05 -3.10 -8.25
N GLN A 54 -6.77 -3.86 -9.03
CA GLN A 54 -7.24 -5.23 -8.79
C GLN A 54 -6.36 -6.23 -9.55
N SER A 55 -5.95 -5.85 -10.78
CA SER A 55 -5.16 -6.69 -11.65
C SER A 55 -3.78 -7.04 -11.04
N GLY A 56 -3.33 -8.28 -11.26
CA GLY A 56 -2.02 -8.74 -10.82
C GLY A 56 -1.85 -8.89 -9.31
N ARG A 57 -2.94 -9.05 -8.55
CA ARG A 57 -2.92 -9.39 -7.13
C ARG A 57 -3.07 -10.89 -6.89
N ASP A 58 -2.60 -11.33 -5.74
CA ASP A 58 -2.91 -12.68 -5.25
C ASP A 58 -4.42 -12.81 -4.96
N PRO A 59 -5.05 -13.97 -5.24
CA PRO A 59 -6.47 -14.19 -4.95
C PRO A 59 -6.90 -13.86 -3.52
N ARG A 60 -6.02 -14.03 -2.53
CA ARG A 60 -6.30 -13.70 -1.12
C ARG A 60 -6.46 -12.20 -0.86
N GLU A 61 -5.84 -11.32 -1.68
CA GLU A 61 -5.97 -9.87 -1.57
C GLU A 61 -7.17 -9.32 -2.36
N LEU A 62 -7.68 -10.09 -3.32
CA LEU A 62 -8.73 -9.62 -4.25
C LEU A 62 -10.01 -9.19 -3.56
N PRO A 63 -10.50 -9.81 -2.46
CA PRO A 63 -11.67 -9.32 -1.74
C PRO A 63 -11.54 -7.86 -1.31
N LEU A 64 -10.36 -7.45 -0.81
CA LEU A 64 -10.07 -6.07 -0.43
C LEU A 64 -10.04 -5.13 -1.64
N ALA A 65 -9.38 -5.54 -2.72
CA ALA A 65 -9.23 -4.73 -3.92
C ALA A 65 -10.58 -4.52 -4.64
N LEU A 66 -11.35 -5.60 -4.83
CA LEU A 66 -12.67 -5.57 -5.44
C LEU A 66 -13.64 -4.69 -4.64
N TYR A 67 -13.69 -4.89 -3.32
CA TYR A 67 -14.56 -4.08 -2.47
C TYR A 67 -14.16 -2.61 -2.50
N GLY A 68 -12.86 -2.32 -2.40
CA GLY A 68 -12.32 -0.96 -2.43
C GLY A 68 -12.66 -0.23 -3.73
N VAL A 69 -12.37 -0.84 -4.88
CA VAL A 69 -12.62 -0.23 -6.20
C VAL A 69 -14.12 -0.05 -6.48
N LYS A 70 -14.94 -0.99 -6.05
CA LYS A 70 -16.39 -0.94 -6.31
C LYS A 70 -17.15 -0.02 -5.35
N ASN A 71 -16.81 -0.03 -4.05
CA ASN A 71 -17.66 0.54 -3.02
C ASN A 71 -17.05 1.75 -2.28
N ILE A 72 -15.72 1.95 -2.36
CA ILE A 72 -15.07 3.00 -1.57
C ILE A 72 -14.45 4.06 -2.47
N TRP A 73 -13.52 3.69 -3.35
CA TRP A 73 -12.77 4.65 -4.15
C TRP A 73 -13.63 5.65 -4.94
N PRO A 74 -14.76 5.26 -5.59
CA PRO A 74 -15.56 6.18 -6.39
C PRO A 74 -16.13 7.37 -5.61
N THR A 75 -16.38 7.21 -4.31
CA THR A 75 -17.01 8.24 -3.46
C THR A 75 -16.08 8.73 -2.35
N LEU A 76 -14.87 8.20 -2.25
CA LEU A 76 -13.96 8.48 -1.15
C LEU A 76 -13.59 9.97 -1.03
N GLY A 77 -13.39 10.65 -2.16
CA GLY A 77 -13.09 12.07 -2.18
C GLY A 77 -14.22 12.91 -1.57
N GLU A 78 -15.47 12.62 -1.94
CA GLU A 78 -16.66 13.24 -1.38
C GLU A 78 -16.79 12.91 0.12
N GLU A 79 -16.64 11.64 0.48
CA GLU A 79 -16.73 11.18 1.87
C GLU A 79 -15.71 11.86 2.78
N LEU A 80 -14.47 12.05 2.32
CA LEU A 80 -13.41 12.70 3.07
C LEU A 80 -13.42 14.24 2.97
N GLY A 81 -14.24 14.81 2.08
CA GLY A 81 -14.25 16.25 1.80
C GLY A 81 -12.93 16.76 1.19
N VAL A 82 -12.23 15.89 0.43
CA VAL A 82 -10.94 16.18 -0.17
C VAL A 82 -10.85 15.51 -1.55
N ASP A 83 -10.42 16.24 -2.57
CA ASP A 83 -10.13 15.62 -3.86
C ASP A 83 -8.90 14.71 -3.74
N VAL A 84 -9.16 13.40 -3.68
CA VAL A 84 -8.12 12.36 -3.63
C VAL A 84 -7.49 12.07 -5.00
N GLU A 85 -7.92 12.79 -6.04
CA GLU A 85 -7.46 12.63 -7.43
C GLU A 85 -7.64 11.18 -7.94
N TYR A 86 -8.74 10.53 -7.53
CA TYR A 86 -9.04 9.20 -8.02
C TYR A 86 -9.48 9.26 -9.48
N ASN A 87 -8.72 8.56 -10.33
CA ASN A 87 -9.01 8.40 -11.75
C ASN A 87 -9.04 6.90 -12.10
N GLN A 88 -10.17 6.42 -12.60
CA GLN A 88 -10.37 5.04 -13.06
C GLN A 88 -10.07 4.92 -14.56
N GLY A 89 -8.90 5.40 -14.98
CA GLY A 89 -8.42 5.37 -16.37
C GLY A 89 -7.91 4.01 -16.85
N GLY A 90 -8.04 2.97 -16.02
CA GLY A 90 -7.54 1.63 -16.29
C GLY A 90 -6.07 1.43 -15.99
N ASN A 91 -5.61 0.17 -16.14
CA ASN A 91 -4.22 -0.22 -15.96
C ASN A 91 -3.75 -1.14 -17.08
N LEU A 92 -2.66 -0.75 -17.73
CA LEU A 92 -1.93 -1.55 -18.72
C LEU A 92 -0.68 -2.15 -18.05
N ARG A 93 -0.57 -3.48 -18.04
CA ARG A 93 0.66 -4.16 -17.68
C ARG A 93 1.32 -4.71 -18.94
N LEU A 94 2.47 -4.16 -19.28
CA LEU A 94 3.12 -4.28 -20.57
C LEU A 94 4.05 -5.49 -20.67
N GLY A 95 4.10 -6.13 -21.84
CA GLY A 95 4.99 -7.22 -22.16
C GLY A 95 5.72 -7.02 -23.47
N LYS A 96 7.02 -7.34 -23.50
CA LYS A 96 7.91 -7.23 -24.68
C LYS A 96 8.41 -8.60 -25.17
N THR A 97 8.15 -9.65 -24.41
CA THR A 97 8.60 -11.00 -24.74
C THR A 97 7.46 -11.99 -24.53
N GLU A 98 7.54 -13.17 -25.15
CA GLU A 98 6.59 -14.26 -24.94
C GLU A 98 6.54 -14.70 -23.46
N GLU A 99 7.66 -14.62 -22.73
CA GLU A 99 7.70 -14.95 -21.31
C GLU A 99 6.95 -13.91 -20.47
N HIS A 100 7.07 -12.64 -20.83
CA HIS A 100 6.24 -11.56 -20.23
C HIS A 100 4.75 -11.84 -20.46
N LEU A 101 4.35 -12.23 -21.70
CA LEU A 101 2.94 -12.54 -21.99
C LEU A 101 2.43 -13.75 -21.21
N LYS A 102 3.23 -14.80 -21.04
CA LYS A 102 2.86 -15.95 -20.19
C LYS A 102 2.62 -15.52 -18.73
N THR A 103 3.51 -14.69 -18.20
CA THR A 103 3.37 -14.15 -16.83
C THR A 103 2.09 -13.32 -16.69
N LEU A 104 1.85 -12.41 -17.63
CA LEU A 104 0.67 -11.53 -17.63
C LEU A 104 -0.62 -12.36 -17.82
N THR A 105 -0.62 -13.34 -18.71
CA THR A 105 -1.76 -14.25 -18.92
C THR A 105 -2.12 -15.01 -17.64
N ARG A 106 -1.13 -15.56 -16.95
CA ARG A 106 -1.36 -16.25 -15.67
C ARG A 106 -1.97 -15.32 -14.62
N LEU A 107 -1.44 -14.11 -14.50
CA LEU A 107 -1.95 -13.10 -13.55
C LEU A 107 -3.36 -12.63 -13.91
N ALA A 108 -3.62 -12.39 -15.20
CA ALA A 108 -4.94 -11.99 -15.69
C ALA A 108 -5.97 -13.11 -15.45
N ASN A 109 -5.65 -14.36 -15.75
CA ASN A 109 -6.54 -15.50 -15.52
C ASN A 109 -6.87 -15.68 -14.04
N ASN A 110 -5.89 -15.55 -13.15
CA ASN A 110 -6.11 -15.64 -11.71
C ASN A 110 -7.08 -14.54 -11.22
N ALA A 111 -6.90 -13.31 -11.68
CA ALA A 111 -7.77 -12.20 -11.33
C ALA A 111 -9.18 -12.36 -11.94
N ALA A 112 -9.28 -12.77 -13.20
CA ALA A 112 -10.55 -13.04 -13.88
C ALA A 112 -11.36 -14.14 -13.20
N ALA A 113 -10.70 -15.19 -12.72
CA ALA A 113 -11.34 -16.27 -11.95
C ALA A 113 -11.96 -15.78 -10.63
N CYS A 114 -11.50 -14.65 -10.11
CA CYS A 114 -12.06 -13.98 -8.93
C CYS A 114 -13.04 -12.84 -9.29
N GLY A 115 -13.44 -12.72 -10.57
CA GLY A 115 -14.44 -11.74 -11.00
C GLY A 115 -13.89 -10.37 -11.42
N VAL A 116 -12.56 -10.22 -11.57
CA VAL A 116 -11.96 -8.97 -12.10
C VAL A 116 -12.13 -8.94 -13.61
N GLY A 117 -12.60 -7.83 -14.15
CA GLY A 117 -12.72 -7.58 -15.60
C GLY A 117 -11.36 -7.27 -16.23
N VAL A 118 -10.49 -8.28 -16.35
CA VAL A 118 -9.15 -8.14 -16.92
C VAL A 118 -8.94 -9.16 -18.04
N GLY A 119 -8.25 -8.77 -19.11
CA GLY A 119 -7.93 -9.65 -20.23
C GLY A 119 -6.60 -9.30 -20.87
N MET A 120 -6.10 -10.22 -21.73
CA MET A 120 -4.94 -9.96 -22.56
C MET A 120 -5.36 -9.24 -23.83
N ILE A 121 -4.56 -8.27 -24.25
CA ILE A 121 -4.68 -7.53 -25.51
C ILE A 121 -3.34 -7.55 -26.27
N SER A 122 -3.40 -7.35 -27.57
CA SER A 122 -2.24 -7.24 -28.44
C SER A 122 -1.46 -5.91 -28.19
N GLY A 123 -0.25 -5.82 -28.70
CA GLY A 123 0.53 -4.57 -28.66
C GLY A 123 -0.15 -3.43 -29.42
N ASP A 124 -0.85 -3.73 -30.52
CA ASP A 124 -1.58 -2.72 -31.31
C ASP A 124 -2.78 -2.18 -30.52
N GLU A 125 -3.58 -3.06 -29.94
CA GLU A 125 -4.70 -2.64 -29.05
C GLU A 125 -4.19 -1.84 -27.83
N ALA A 126 -3.03 -2.22 -27.27
CA ALA A 126 -2.43 -1.45 -26.17
C ALA A 126 -2.03 -0.03 -26.63
N ARG A 127 -1.53 0.12 -27.88
CA ARG A 127 -1.21 1.43 -28.48
C ARG A 127 -2.45 2.24 -28.87
N GLU A 128 -3.57 1.62 -29.16
CA GLU A 128 -4.86 2.32 -29.32
C GLU A 128 -5.28 3.01 -28.01
N ILE A 129 -5.03 2.35 -26.86
CA ILE A 129 -5.31 2.90 -25.52
C ILE A 129 -4.25 3.95 -25.14
N ASN A 130 -2.97 3.68 -25.39
CA ASN A 130 -1.87 4.58 -25.08
C ASN A 130 -0.90 4.68 -26.27
N PRO A 131 -1.05 5.69 -27.15
CA PRO A 131 -0.29 5.81 -28.40
C PRO A 131 1.19 6.19 -28.21
N TYR A 132 1.62 6.39 -26.98
CA TYR A 132 3.01 6.74 -26.67
C TYR A 132 3.88 5.53 -26.33
N LEU A 133 3.30 4.34 -26.25
CA LEU A 133 4.04 3.10 -25.98
C LEU A 133 5.03 2.75 -27.10
N SER A 134 6.11 2.11 -26.71
CA SER A 134 7.10 1.54 -27.66
C SER A 134 6.45 0.52 -28.58
N GLU A 135 6.89 0.50 -29.86
CA GLU A 135 6.52 -0.54 -30.83
C GLU A 135 7.00 -1.94 -30.42
N GLU A 136 7.99 -2.03 -29.54
CA GLU A 136 8.48 -3.29 -28.98
C GLU A 136 7.52 -3.93 -27.97
N VAL A 137 6.47 -3.24 -27.54
CA VAL A 137 5.41 -3.83 -26.72
C VAL A 137 4.57 -4.75 -27.59
N ILE A 138 4.66 -6.06 -27.36
CA ILE A 138 3.98 -7.10 -28.16
C ILE A 138 2.60 -7.46 -27.60
N GLY A 139 2.31 -7.07 -26.35
CA GLY A 139 0.99 -7.28 -25.72
C GLY A 139 0.97 -6.73 -24.31
N ALA A 140 -0.24 -6.71 -23.73
CA ALA A 140 -0.47 -6.24 -22.37
C ALA A 140 -1.64 -7.00 -21.72
N SER A 141 -1.72 -6.99 -20.38
CA SER A 141 -2.98 -7.20 -19.71
C SER A 141 -3.66 -5.85 -19.47
N TRP A 142 -4.95 -5.79 -19.78
CA TRP A 142 -5.79 -4.60 -19.63
C TRP A 142 -6.89 -4.80 -18.60
N CYS A 143 -6.94 -3.91 -17.62
CA CYS A 143 -8.01 -3.86 -16.61
C CYS A 143 -8.62 -2.45 -16.61
N PRO A 144 -9.78 -2.24 -17.22
CA PRO A 144 -10.41 -0.91 -17.35
C PRO A 144 -10.91 -0.34 -16.03
N THR A 145 -11.12 -1.17 -15.03
CA THR A 145 -11.61 -0.74 -13.71
C THR A 145 -10.50 -0.46 -12.69
N ASP A 146 -9.26 -0.66 -13.05
CA ASP A 146 -8.12 -0.17 -12.29
C ASP A 146 -7.91 1.34 -12.50
N GLY A 147 -7.05 1.95 -11.69
CA GLY A 147 -6.77 3.37 -11.80
C GLY A 147 -5.66 3.83 -10.88
N HIS A 148 -5.70 5.10 -10.55
CA HIS A 148 -4.76 5.72 -9.61
C HIS A 148 -5.45 6.77 -8.74
N ALA A 149 -4.79 7.15 -7.64
CA ALA A 149 -5.19 8.23 -6.75
C ALA A 149 -3.95 8.87 -6.12
N ASN A 150 -4.10 10.03 -5.49
CA ASN A 150 -3.01 10.71 -4.80
C ASN A 150 -2.82 10.15 -3.37
N PRO A 151 -1.69 9.46 -3.09
CA PRO A 151 -1.48 8.80 -1.79
C PRO A 151 -1.46 9.77 -0.60
N LEU A 152 -0.87 10.95 -0.78
CA LEU A 152 -0.78 11.95 0.29
C LEU A 152 -2.13 12.59 0.58
N LYS A 153 -2.88 12.98 -0.44
CA LYS A 153 -4.22 13.56 -0.28
C LYS A 153 -5.18 12.56 0.37
N THR A 154 -5.13 11.29 -0.06
CA THR A 154 -5.94 10.21 0.53
C THR A 154 -5.61 10.00 2.01
N GLY A 155 -4.34 9.83 2.33
CA GLY A 155 -3.90 9.65 3.72
C GLY A 155 -4.23 10.84 4.61
N LEU A 156 -4.00 12.08 4.13
CA LEU A 156 -4.35 13.30 4.85
C LEU A 156 -5.86 13.45 5.05
N GLY A 157 -6.66 13.00 4.09
CA GLY A 157 -8.12 12.96 4.21
C GLY A 157 -8.54 12.07 5.38
N PHE A 158 -8.04 10.84 5.46
CA PHE A 158 -8.30 9.94 6.60
C PHE A 158 -7.83 10.53 7.92
N TYR A 159 -6.59 11.01 7.98
CA TYR A 159 -6.01 11.58 9.19
C TYR A 159 -6.85 12.74 9.73
N LYS A 160 -7.16 13.73 8.88
CA LYS A 160 -7.89 14.94 9.29
C LYS A 160 -9.31 14.63 9.78
N ASN A 161 -10.00 13.73 9.07
CA ASN A 161 -11.36 13.33 9.45
C ASN A 161 -11.37 12.53 10.75
N ALA A 162 -10.44 11.56 10.93
CA ALA A 162 -10.32 10.84 12.20
C ALA A 162 -10.03 11.78 13.38
N LEU A 163 -9.11 12.74 13.19
CA LEU A 163 -8.80 13.77 14.18
C LEU A 163 -10.03 14.61 14.52
N ALA A 164 -10.79 15.07 13.52
CA ALA A 164 -12.01 15.85 13.72
C ALA A 164 -13.10 15.08 14.48
N MET A 165 -13.11 13.74 14.34
CA MET A 165 -14.03 12.86 15.08
C MET A 165 -13.53 12.48 16.49
N GLY A 166 -12.40 13.00 16.94
CA GLY A 166 -11.91 12.85 18.31
C GLY A 166 -10.81 11.81 18.52
N VAL A 167 -10.33 11.15 17.47
CA VAL A 167 -9.14 10.26 17.55
C VAL A 167 -7.92 11.10 17.93
N LYS A 168 -7.10 10.59 18.84
CA LYS A 168 -5.84 11.23 19.25
C LYS A 168 -4.68 10.68 18.43
N PHE A 169 -3.88 11.59 17.87
CA PHE A 169 -2.65 11.26 17.15
C PHE A 169 -1.45 11.86 17.90
N ILE A 170 -0.48 11.03 18.22
CA ILE A 170 0.74 11.40 18.95
C ILE A 170 1.92 11.09 18.04
N THR A 171 2.64 12.13 17.62
CA THR A 171 3.86 12.05 16.79
C THR A 171 5.12 12.11 17.66
N GLY A 172 6.26 11.68 17.13
CA GLY A 172 7.50 11.59 17.90
C GLY A 172 7.44 10.58 19.05
N GLU A 173 6.51 9.64 19.00
CA GLU A 173 6.26 8.68 20.08
C GLU A 173 6.58 7.25 19.61
N LYS A 174 7.85 6.90 19.64
CA LYS A 174 8.34 5.58 19.21
C LYS A 174 7.96 4.50 20.21
N VAL A 175 7.24 3.48 19.74
CA VAL A 175 6.95 2.29 20.55
C VAL A 175 8.18 1.40 20.66
N LEU A 176 8.52 1.02 21.88
CA LEU A 176 9.67 0.22 22.23
C LEU A 176 9.31 -1.22 22.60
N GLU A 177 8.16 -1.41 23.27
CA GLU A 177 7.79 -2.72 23.80
C GLU A 177 6.27 -2.86 23.93
N LEU A 178 5.78 -4.07 23.68
CA LEU A 178 4.44 -4.51 23.99
C LEU A 178 4.44 -5.43 25.21
N ARG A 179 3.45 -5.30 26.10
CA ARG A 179 3.38 -6.14 27.31
C ARG A 179 2.02 -6.80 27.49
N LYS A 180 2.07 -8.09 27.80
CA LYS A 180 0.90 -8.85 28.21
C LYS A 180 0.60 -8.62 29.69
N VAL A 181 -0.68 -8.45 30.02
CA VAL A 181 -1.18 -8.41 31.40
C VAL A 181 -2.21 -9.54 31.53
N LYS A 182 -1.99 -10.45 32.48
CA LYS A 182 -2.85 -11.64 32.67
C LYS A 182 -3.09 -12.45 31.37
N GLY A 183 -2.04 -12.62 30.55
CA GLY A 183 -2.10 -13.39 29.31
C GLY A 183 -2.64 -12.68 28.08
N ARG A 184 -3.16 -11.45 28.21
CA ARG A 184 -3.67 -10.63 27.11
C ARG A 184 -2.77 -9.42 26.87
N LEU A 185 -2.57 -9.02 25.60
CA LEU A 185 -1.89 -7.79 25.27
C LEU A 185 -2.72 -6.59 25.75
N ARG A 186 -2.09 -5.70 26.52
CA ARG A 186 -2.77 -4.58 27.16
C ARG A 186 -1.95 -3.31 27.19
N LYS A 187 -0.61 -3.41 27.19
CA LYS A 187 0.26 -2.24 27.40
C LYS A 187 1.20 -2.02 26.24
N VAL A 188 1.41 -0.76 25.94
CA VAL A 188 2.40 -0.24 25.00
C VAL A 188 3.35 0.65 25.79
N ILE A 189 4.64 0.35 25.70
CA ILE A 189 5.70 1.18 26.25
C ILE A 189 6.35 1.94 25.11
N ALA A 190 6.36 3.24 25.19
CA ALA A 190 6.92 4.12 24.19
C ALA A 190 8.02 5.02 24.81
N GLU A 191 8.69 5.81 23.99
CA GLU A 191 9.82 6.63 24.45
C GLU A 191 9.42 7.65 25.53
N HIS A 192 8.22 8.23 25.43
CA HIS A 192 7.79 9.30 26.30
C HIS A 192 6.59 8.94 27.18
N GLY A 193 6.02 7.72 27.03
CA GLY A 193 4.85 7.35 27.82
C GLY A 193 4.51 5.87 27.82
N GLU A 194 3.59 5.52 28.71
CA GLU A 194 2.97 4.21 28.77
C GLU A 194 1.46 4.34 28.43
N TYR A 195 1.00 3.42 27.60
CA TYR A 195 -0.39 3.40 27.10
C TYR A 195 -1.02 2.04 27.40
N GLU A 196 -2.33 2.04 27.61
CA GLU A 196 -3.08 0.81 27.88
C GLU A 196 -4.39 0.78 27.12
N ALA A 197 -4.71 -0.36 26.49
CA ALA A 197 -5.95 -0.54 25.73
C ALA A 197 -6.43 -2.00 25.75
N ASP A 198 -7.70 -2.19 25.39
CA ASP A 198 -8.30 -3.51 25.19
C ASP A 198 -7.84 -4.16 23.89
N THR A 199 -7.61 -3.36 22.86
CA THR A 199 -7.10 -3.78 21.57
C THR A 199 -5.89 -2.92 21.16
N ILE A 200 -4.83 -3.57 20.72
CA ILE A 200 -3.62 -2.92 20.20
C ILE A 200 -3.39 -3.41 18.77
N MET A 201 -3.40 -2.47 17.83
CA MET A 201 -3.12 -2.74 16.43
C MET A 201 -1.68 -2.35 16.08
N VAL A 202 -0.95 -3.25 15.43
CA VAL A 202 0.40 -2.97 14.91
C VAL A 202 0.36 -2.86 13.40
N CYS A 203 0.64 -1.67 12.87
CA CYS A 203 0.71 -1.35 11.44
C CYS A 203 1.90 -0.43 11.12
N ALA A 204 3.06 -0.74 11.73
CA ALA A 204 4.29 0.05 11.64
C ALA A 204 5.17 -0.31 10.43
N GLY A 205 4.60 -0.90 9.37
CA GLY A 205 5.34 -1.30 8.17
C GLY A 205 6.52 -2.21 8.51
N ALA A 206 7.70 -1.92 7.97
CA ALA A 206 8.91 -2.71 8.19
C ALA A 206 9.34 -2.81 9.68
N GLN A 207 8.99 -1.82 10.52
CA GLN A 207 9.28 -1.82 11.96
C GLN A 207 8.36 -2.75 12.75
N SER A 208 7.27 -3.25 12.18
CA SER A 208 6.35 -4.17 12.85
C SER A 208 7.05 -5.41 13.39
N LYS A 209 8.11 -5.89 12.71
CA LYS A 209 8.89 -7.06 13.14
C LYS A 209 9.52 -6.86 14.51
N GLU A 210 10.17 -5.72 14.75
CA GLU A 210 10.82 -5.41 16.02
C GLU A 210 9.81 -5.31 17.15
N ILE A 211 8.72 -4.58 16.91
CA ILE A 211 7.65 -4.36 17.89
C ILE A 211 6.98 -5.70 18.26
N LEU A 212 6.63 -6.52 17.29
CA LEU A 212 5.96 -7.80 17.50
C LEU A 212 6.86 -8.84 18.18
N SER A 213 8.18 -8.75 17.99
CA SER A 213 9.14 -9.64 18.67
C SER A 213 9.09 -9.54 20.19
N THR A 214 8.69 -8.38 20.74
CA THR A 214 8.59 -8.15 22.19
C THR A 214 7.48 -8.97 22.87
N VAL A 215 6.50 -9.48 22.09
CA VAL A 215 5.45 -10.39 22.58
C VAL A 215 5.60 -11.82 22.04
N GLY A 216 6.74 -12.14 21.43
CA GLY A 216 7.09 -13.46 20.95
C GLY A 216 6.61 -13.80 19.54
N ILE A 217 6.13 -12.82 18.77
CA ILE A 217 5.73 -13.01 17.37
C ILE A 217 6.94 -12.76 16.46
N ASN A 218 7.36 -13.78 15.72
CA ASN A 218 8.37 -13.66 14.68
C ASN A 218 7.72 -13.26 13.35
N ALA A 219 7.51 -11.96 13.16
CA ALA A 219 6.91 -11.45 11.94
C ALA A 219 7.80 -11.77 10.71
N PRO A 220 7.29 -12.53 9.72
CA PRO A 220 8.08 -13.01 8.59
C PRO A 220 8.21 -11.91 7.52
N VAL A 221 8.70 -10.74 7.89
CA VAL A 221 8.93 -9.62 6.98
C VAL A 221 10.38 -9.21 6.95
N ARG A 222 10.79 -8.72 5.81
CA ARG A 222 12.08 -8.04 5.62
C ARG A 222 11.85 -6.68 4.94
N PRO A 223 12.60 -5.65 5.33
CA PRO A 223 12.55 -4.37 4.64
C PRO A 223 13.25 -4.46 3.27
N ARG A 224 12.72 -3.73 2.30
CA ARG A 224 13.34 -3.42 1.00
C ARG A 224 13.14 -1.95 0.72
N ILE A 225 14.04 -1.33 -0.03
CA ILE A 225 13.87 0.02 -0.55
C ILE A 225 13.26 -0.05 -1.95
N ASP A 226 12.27 0.81 -2.20
CA ASP A 226 11.73 1.06 -3.52
C ASP A 226 11.93 2.54 -3.88
N HIS A 227 12.17 2.80 -5.16
CA HIS A 227 12.55 4.12 -5.65
C HIS A 227 11.43 4.73 -6.48
N CYS A 228 11.32 6.05 -6.41
CA CYS A 228 10.38 6.82 -7.22
C CYS A 228 11.03 8.10 -7.74
N LEU A 229 10.47 8.59 -8.84
CA LEU A 229 10.78 9.91 -9.39
C LEU A 229 9.50 10.63 -9.82
N VAL A 230 9.61 11.95 -9.95
CA VAL A 230 8.60 12.81 -10.58
C VAL A 230 9.25 13.72 -11.60
N THR A 231 8.58 13.89 -12.73
CA THR A 231 9.01 14.78 -13.81
C THR A 231 8.39 16.18 -13.68
N GLU A 232 8.86 17.11 -14.47
CA GLU A 232 8.14 18.35 -14.76
C GLU A 232 6.74 18.05 -15.34
N GLY A 233 5.81 19.03 -15.26
CA GLY A 233 4.48 18.92 -15.83
C GLY A 233 4.51 18.96 -17.35
N GLN A 234 3.74 18.08 -17.99
CA GLN A 234 3.52 18.01 -19.42
C GLN A 234 2.05 18.22 -19.72
N PRO A 235 1.66 18.62 -20.93
CA PRO A 235 0.29 18.51 -21.38
C PRO A 235 -0.26 17.11 -21.14
N HIS A 236 -1.56 16.98 -20.96
CA HIS A 236 -2.20 15.68 -20.78
C HIS A 236 -1.89 14.74 -21.95
N MET A 237 -1.41 13.55 -21.65
CA MET A 237 -1.06 12.53 -22.63
C MET A 237 -1.94 11.29 -22.53
N PHE A 238 -2.20 10.78 -21.33
CA PHE A 238 -3.01 9.58 -21.11
C PHE A 238 -3.46 9.46 -19.63
N ASP A 239 -4.53 8.70 -19.40
CA ASP A 239 -5.10 8.46 -18.07
C ASP A 239 -4.70 7.12 -17.45
N THR A 240 -4.14 6.22 -18.25
CA THR A 240 -3.86 4.85 -17.82
C THR A 240 -2.73 4.77 -16.80
N MET A 241 -2.93 3.97 -15.76
CA MET A 241 -1.85 3.46 -14.93
C MET A 241 -1.03 2.46 -15.74
N LEU A 242 0.27 2.50 -15.64
CA LEU A 242 1.20 1.61 -16.32
C LEU A 242 1.92 0.70 -15.32
N GLY A 243 2.26 -0.48 -15.76
CA GLY A 243 3.16 -1.41 -15.10
C GLY A 243 3.73 -2.39 -16.11
N THR A 244 4.57 -3.31 -15.67
CA THR A 244 5.20 -4.31 -16.54
C THR A 244 5.04 -5.71 -15.97
N ALA A 245 5.37 -6.71 -16.76
CA ALA A 245 5.34 -8.11 -16.34
C ALA A 245 6.35 -8.39 -15.21
N GLU A 246 7.51 -7.74 -15.24
CA GLU A 246 8.62 -7.91 -14.28
C GLU A 246 8.60 -6.87 -13.15
N ALA A 247 7.66 -5.91 -13.22
CA ALA A 247 7.54 -4.80 -12.27
C ALA A 247 8.77 -3.87 -12.23
N ASP A 248 9.52 -3.79 -13.33
CA ASP A 248 10.68 -2.93 -13.50
C ASP A 248 10.31 -1.42 -13.45
N PHE A 249 9.08 -1.06 -13.79
CA PHE A 249 8.49 0.22 -13.40
C PHE A 249 6.97 0.14 -13.25
N TYR A 250 6.40 1.12 -12.56
CA TYR A 250 4.96 1.37 -12.48
C TYR A 250 4.69 2.85 -12.27
N GLY A 251 3.54 3.33 -12.71
CA GLY A 251 3.13 4.73 -12.52
C GLY A 251 2.30 5.25 -13.66
N GLY A 252 2.16 6.58 -13.73
CA GLY A 252 1.35 7.24 -14.74
C GLY A 252 1.47 8.75 -14.68
N GLN A 253 0.63 9.44 -15.47
CA GLN A 253 0.52 10.88 -15.46
C GLN A 253 -0.47 11.34 -14.38
N THR A 254 -0.08 12.34 -13.60
CA THR A 254 -0.95 12.95 -12.58
C THR A 254 -1.89 13.98 -13.21
N ASN A 255 -2.93 14.38 -12.48
CA ASN A 255 -3.85 15.44 -12.91
C ASN A 255 -3.13 16.80 -13.15
N HIS A 256 -1.93 16.99 -12.59
CA HIS A 256 -1.11 18.18 -12.78
C HIS A 256 -0.16 18.08 -13.97
N GLY A 257 -0.19 16.97 -14.71
CA GLY A 257 0.63 16.74 -15.89
C GLY A 257 1.99 16.10 -15.63
N SER A 258 2.49 16.07 -14.40
CA SER A 258 3.74 15.39 -14.06
C SER A 258 3.58 13.88 -14.13
N PHE A 259 4.64 13.19 -14.54
CA PHE A 259 4.70 11.73 -14.43
C PHE A 259 5.31 11.34 -13.09
N VAL A 260 4.68 10.41 -12.40
CA VAL A 260 5.22 9.78 -11.20
C VAL A 260 5.44 8.31 -11.50
N PHE A 261 6.69 7.86 -11.39
CA PHE A 261 7.07 6.48 -11.60
C PHE A 261 7.86 5.93 -10.42
N GLY A 262 7.57 4.69 -10.08
CA GLY A 262 8.36 3.88 -9.16
C GLY A 262 8.90 2.65 -9.87
N GLY A 263 9.87 1.99 -9.27
CA GLY A 263 10.45 0.75 -9.75
C GLY A 263 11.95 0.64 -9.49
N ASP A 264 12.49 -0.52 -9.81
CA ASP A 264 13.92 -0.78 -9.85
C ASP A 264 14.21 -1.68 -11.07
N ASP A 265 15.06 -1.24 -11.96
CA ASP A 265 15.50 -2.01 -13.12
C ASP A 265 16.92 -2.52 -12.87
N ASP A 266 17.12 -3.45 -11.96
CA ASP A 266 18.36 -4.20 -11.64
C ASP A 266 19.68 -3.55 -12.15
N LEU A 267 19.83 -2.25 -11.88
CA LEU A 267 21.03 -1.51 -12.27
C LEU A 267 22.24 -2.07 -11.50
N GLU A 268 23.26 -2.48 -12.20
CA GLU A 268 24.48 -3.03 -11.61
C GLU A 268 25.03 -2.09 -10.51
N GLY A 269 25.28 -2.66 -9.32
CA GLY A 269 25.72 -1.90 -8.15
C GLY A 269 24.59 -1.24 -7.34
N PHE A 270 23.34 -1.45 -7.72
CA PHE A 270 22.18 -1.03 -6.94
C PHE A 270 21.84 -2.09 -5.88
N ASP A 271 21.86 -1.70 -4.62
CA ASP A 271 21.51 -2.59 -3.50
C ASP A 271 20.13 -2.21 -2.93
N ILE A 272 19.12 -3.00 -3.27
CA ILE A 272 17.75 -2.85 -2.75
C ILE A 272 17.65 -3.06 -1.23
N TYR A 273 18.67 -3.64 -0.61
CA TYR A 273 18.77 -3.83 0.84
C TYR A 273 19.56 -2.72 1.54
N ASP A 274 20.10 -1.75 0.79
CA ASP A 274 20.61 -0.51 1.38
C ASP A 274 19.44 0.31 1.92
N LEU A 275 19.19 0.22 3.21
CA LEU A 275 17.99 0.75 3.88
C LEU A 275 17.98 2.28 4.03
N ARG A 276 18.76 3.01 3.26
CA ARG A 276 18.68 4.46 3.22
C ARG A 276 17.42 4.93 2.49
N THR A 277 16.53 5.62 3.18
CA THR A 277 15.27 6.15 2.64
C THR A 277 15.44 7.42 1.79
N LYS A 278 16.67 7.76 1.44
CA LYS A 278 16.99 8.93 0.60
C LYS A 278 17.30 8.46 -0.82
N GLY A 279 16.81 9.21 -1.80
CA GLY A 279 17.25 9.02 -3.17
C GLY A 279 18.78 9.10 -3.26
N THR A 280 19.38 8.20 -4.04
CA THR A 280 20.81 8.15 -4.32
C THR A 280 21.07 8.61 -5.75
N SER A 281 22.34 8.75 -6.14
CA SER A 281 22.70 9.04 -7.53
C SER A 281 22.25 7.98 -8.53
N THR A 282 21.93 6.77 -8.07
CA THR A 282 21.45 5.65 -8.90
C THR A 282 19.92 5.58 -8.99
N THR A 283 19.17 6.32 -8.16
CA THR A 283 17.71 6.27 -8.14
C THR A 283 17.09 6.66 -9.49
N ALA A 284 17.46 7.81 -10.05
CA ALA A 284 16.91 8.25 -11.32
C ALA A 284 17.33 7.34 -12.48
N PRO A 285 18.61 7.00 -12.68
CA PRO A 285 19.03 6.07 -13.72
C PRO A 285 18.29 4.72 -13.66
N CYS A 286 18.10 4.17 -12.46
CA CYS A 286 17.42 2.89 -12.26
C CYS A 286 15.97 2.93 -12.76
N VAL A 287 15.18 3.89 -12.27
CA VAL A 287 13.78 4.03 -12.67
C VAL A 287 13.65 4.42 -14.15
N CYS A 288 14.48 5.36 -14.64
CA CYS A 288 14.44 5.79 -16.04
C CYS A 288 14.75 4.65 -17.01
N ARG A 289 15.69 3.77 -16.68
CA ARG A 289 16.04 2.63 -17.53
C ARG A 289 14.84 1.72 -17.76
N GLY A 290 14.05 1.41 -16.72
CA GLY A 290 12.80 0.66 -16.83
C GLY A 290 11.79 1.37 -17.73
N ILE A 291 11.56 2.67 -17.47
CA ILE A 291 10.61 3.48 -18.24
C ILE A 291 11.01 3.54 -19.74
N MET A 292 12.27 3.79 -20.04
CA MET A 292 12.74 3.97 -21.41
C MET A 292 12.60 2.73 -22.29
N LYS A 293 12.54 1.53 -21.69
CA LYS A 293 12.27 0.29 -22.42
C LYS A 293 10.87 0.28 -23.05
N TYR A 294 9.90 0.91 -22.39
CA TYR A 294 8.49 0.85 -22.77
C TYR A 294 7.93 2.20 -23.24
N PHE A 295 8.60 3.30 -22.88
CA PHE A 295 8.08 4.65 -23.05
C PHE A 295 9.16 5.63 -23.54
N PRO A 296 9.77 5.39 -24.71
CA PRO A 296 10.90 6.21 -25.20
C PRO A 296 10.53 7.68 -25.44
N LYS A 297 9.25 8.00 -25.60
CA LYS A 297 8.77 9.39 -25.76
C LYS A 297 9.03 10.29 -24.54
N LEU A 298 9.33 9.70 -23.37
CA LEU A 298 9.65 10.46 -22.16
C LEU A 298 11.14 10.79 -21.99
N ALA A 299 11.99 10.42 -22.95
CA ALA A 299 13.45 10.56 -22.87
C ALA A 299 13.95 11.99 -22.59
N GLU A 300 13.22 13.00 -23.06
CA GLU A 300 13.62 14.41 -22.97
C GLU A 300 13.03 15.15 -21.76
N MET A 301 12.25 14.46 -20.91
CA MET A 301 11.61 15.08 -19.77
C MET A 301 12.58 15.30 -18.61
N ASN A 302 12.50 16.48 -18.00
CA ASN A 302 13.29 16.79 -16.82
C ASN A 302 12.74 16.12 -15.58
N ILE A 303 13.63 15.50 -14.79
CA ILE A 303 13.31 14.96 -13.48
C ILE A 303 13.38 16.10 -12.46
N VAL A 304 12.28 16.35 -11.75
CA VAL A 304 12.20 17.40 -10.74
C VAL A 304 12.65 16.89 -9.38
N ARG A 305 12.31 15.63 -9.05
CA ARG A 305 12.60 15.04 -7.73
C ARG A 305 12.69 13.52 -7.80
N THR A 306 13.57 12.96 -6.96
CA THR A 306 13.62 11.54 -6.64
C THR A 306 13.43 11.31 -5.16
N TRP A 307 12.90 10.16 -4.77
CA TRP A 307 12.80 9.73 -3.37
C TRP A 307 12.80 8.20 -3.28
N ALA A 308 12.91 7.70 -2.07
CA ALA A 308 12.84 6.28 -1.78
C ALA A 308 11.91 6.04 -0.59
N GLY A 309 11.35 4.85 -0.51
CA GLY A 309 10.50 4.40 0.58
C GLY A 309 10.79 2.96 0.98
N TRP A 310 10.58 2.67 2.27
CA TRP A 310 10.65 1.30 2.73
C TRP A 310 9.37 0.57 2.37
N ILE A 311 9.54 -0.65 1.88
CA ILE A 311 8.47 -1.64 1.76
C ILE A 311 8.79 -2.84 2.64
N ASP A 312 7.76 -3.46 3.15
CA ASP A 312 7.80 -4.64 4.00
C ASP A 312 7.39 -5.86 3.17
N ILE A 313 8.37 -6.74 2.91
CA ILE A 313 8.20 -7.91 2.04
C ILE A 313 7.94 -9.15 2.89
N THR A 314 6.84 -9.85 2.60
CA THR A 314 6.54 -11.18 3.15
C THR A 314 7.06 -12.29 2.24
N PRO A 315 7.30 -13.51 2.75
CA PRO A 315 7.81 -14.63 1.94
C PRO A 315 6.87 -15.08 0.83
N ASP A 316 5.56 -14.90 1.00
CA ASP A 316 4.53 -15.30 0.04
C ASP A 316 3.96 -14.15 -0.78
N GLY A 317 4.50 -12.93 -0.63
CA GLY A 317 4.09 -11.75 -1.38
C GLY A 317 2.70 -11.20 -1.03
N VAL A 318 2.11 -11.60 0.11
CA VAL A 318 0.75 -11.24 0.52
C VAL A 318 0.75 -10.63 1.91
N PRO A 319 -0.05 -9.56 2.18
CA PRO A 319 -0.06 -8.89 3.47
C PRO A 319 -0.53 -9.79 4.62
N ILE A 320 -0.18 -9.39 5.83
CA ILE A 320 -0.61 -10.03 7.06
C ILE A 320 -1.60 -9.10 7.75
N LEU A 321 -2.86 -9.52 7.83
CA LEU A 321 -3.97 -8.77 8.41
C LEU A 321 -4.77 -9.62 9.39
N GLY A 322 -5.31 -8.98 10.43
CA GLY A 322 -6.28 -9.60 11.31
C GLY A 322 -5.79 -9.83 12.73
N SER A 323 -6.60 -10.53 13.52
CA SER A 323 -6.29 -10.90 14.90
C SER A 323 -5.19 -11.94 14.97
N CYS A 324 -4.42 -11.93 16.06
CA CYS A 324 -3.40 -12.93 16.33
C CYS A 324 -3.85 -13.80 17.51
N GLU A 325 -4.15 -15.08 17.25
CA GLU A 325 -4.64 -16.01 18.28
C GLU A 325 -3.64 -16.23 19.43
N GLU A 326 -2.32 -16.23 19.12
CA GLU A 326 -1.27 -16.42 20.13
C GLU A 326 -1.13 -15.23 21.09
N VAL A 327 -1.63 -14.08 20.68
CA VAL A 327 -1.56 -12.84 21.46
C VAL A 327 -2.92 -12.18 21.51
N PRO A 328 -3.84 -12.67 22.36
CA PRO A 328 -5.16 -12.06 22.51
C PRO A 328 -5.06 -10.55 22.77
N GLY A 329 -5.85 -9.76 22.04
CA GLY A 329 -5.80 -8.29 22.07
C GLY A 329 -4.89 -7.66 21.02
N LEU A 330 -4.15 -8.46 20.23
CA LEU A 330 -3.35 -7.99 19.12
C LEU A 330 -4.11 -8.10 17.81
N VAL A 331 -4.12 -6.99 17.05
CA VAL A 331 -4.51 -6.92 15.64
C VAL A 331 -3.29 -6.49 14.83
N THR A 332 -3.12 -7.02 13.63
CA THR A 332 -1.94 -6.76 12.79
C THR A 332 -2.33 -6.29 11.40
N ALA A 333 -1.53 -5.39 10.83
CA ALA A 333 -1.62 -4.96 9.44
C ALA A 333 -0.23 -4.56 8.92
N TYR A 334 0.49 -5.51 8.30
CA TYR A 334 1.83 -5.28 7.80
C TYR A 334 2.18 -6.24 6.65
N GLY A 335 3.35 -6.07 6.03
CA GLY A 335 3.82 -6.93 4.95
C GLY A 335 3.11 -6.65 3.62
N PHE A 336 2.91 -5.40 3.26
CA PHE A 336 2.09 -5.01 2.11
C PHE A 336 2.77 -5.16 0.74
N ASN A 337 4.03 -5.54 0.66
CA ASN A 337 4.73 -5.88 -0.59
C ASN A 337 4.59 -4.81 -1.70
N ALA A 338 4.63 -3.52 -1.36
CA ALA A 338 4.35 -2.38 -2.24
C ALA A 338 2.90 -2.31 -2.80
N HIS A 339 1.97 -3.10 -2.26
CA HIS A 339 0.57 -3.16 -2.74
C HIS A 339 -0.44 -2.45 -1.83
N GLY A 340 -0.02 -1.94 -0.66
CA GLY A 340 -0.89 -1.47 0.43
C GLY A 340 -1.80 -0.31 0.03
N PHE A 341 -1.29 0.72 -0.66
CA PHE A 341 -2.02 1.94 -0.92
C PHE A 341 -3.40 1.71 -1.55
N GLY A 342 -3.46 0.99 -2.67
CA GLY A 342 -4.71 0.79 -3.41
C GLY A 342 -5.80 0.05 -2.64
N ILE A 343 -5.44 -0.73 -1.63
CA ILE A 343 -6.37 -1.47 -0.77
C ILE A 343 -6.53 -0.86 0.63
N SER A 344 -5.78 0.20 0.96
CA SER A 344 -5.79 0.78 2.31
C SER A 344 -7.16 1.25 2.82
N PRO A 345 -8.08 1.81 1.98
CA PRO A 345 -9.43 2.13 2.46
C PRO A 345 -10.23 0.88 2.86
N ALA A 346 -10.12 -0.19 2.06
CA ALA A 346 -10.79 -1.46 2.35
C ALA A 346 -10.18 -2.17 3.56
N ILE A 347 -8.87 -2.05 3.78
CA ILE A 347 -8.18 -2.55 5.00
C ILE A 347 -8.72 -1.83 6.22
N GLY A 348 -8.74 -0.49 6.20
CA GLY A 348 -9.26 0.29 7.32
C GLY A 348 -10.71 -0.08 7.66
N TYR A 349 -11.53 -0.25 6.63
CA TYR A 349 -12.91 -0.70 6.80
C TYR A 349 -12.99 -2.10 7.45
N ALA A 350 -12.29 -3.09 6.89
CA ALA A 350 -12.29 -4.48 7.38
C ALA A 350 -11.76 -4.61 8.80
N LEU A 351 -10.64 -3.93 9.11
CA LEU A 351 -10.05 -3.97 10.45
C LEU A 351 -10.86 -3.20 11.48
N SER A 352 -11.53 -2.13 11.10
CA SER A 352 -12.47 -1.45 12.00
C SER A 352 -13.66 -2.34 12.35
N GLU A 353 -14.18 -3.09 11.37
CA GLU A 353 -15.24 -4.07 11.61
C GLU A 353 -14.77 -5.20 12.53
N LEU A 354 -13.60 -5.78 12.24
CA LEU A 354 -12.98 -6.80 13.07
C LEU A 354 -12.78 -6.35 14.53
N ILE A 355 -12.31 -5.11 14.75
CA ILE A 355 -12.07 -4.57 16.09
C ILE A 355 -13.38 -4.33 16.84
N ASP A 356 -14.41 -3.86 16.16
CA ASP A 356 -15.73 -3.55 16.71
C ASP A 356 -16.53 -4.81 17.06
N THR A 357 -16.59 -5.76 16.12
CA THR A 357 -17.52 -6.91 16.21
C THR A 357 -16.83 -8.25 16.48
N GLY A 358 -15.51 -8.31 16.38
CA GLY A 358 -14.72 -9.53 16.51
C GLY A 358 -14.48 -10.28 15.20
N GLU A 359 -15.12 -9.87 14.09
CA GLU A 359 -14.94 -10.47 12.77
C GLU A 359 -15.04 -9.42 11.65
N SER A 360 -14.47 -9.72 10.49
CA SER A 360 -14.66 -8.93 9.25
C SER A 360 -15.62 -9.68 8.35
N SER A 361 -16.91 -9.41 8.51
CA SER A 361 -17.99 -10.09 7.79
C SER A 361 -18.25 -9.53 6.39
N THR A 362 -17.91 -8.27 6.18
CA THR A 362 -18.13 -7.57 4.90
C THR A 362 -17.06 -7.91 3.87
N ILE A 363 -15.81 -8.06 4.30
CA ILE A 363 -14.67 -8.36 3.42
C ILE A 363 -13.93 -9.58 3.99
N ASP A 364 -13.81 -10.63 3.21
CA ASP A 364 -13.05 -11.80 3.62
C ASP A 364 -11.53 -11.50 3.67
N ILE A 365 -10.97 -11.52 4.87
CA ILE A 365 -9.54 -11.38 5.15
C ILE A 365 -8.94 -12.65 5.77
N SER A 366 -9.68 -13.75 5.85
CA SER A 366 -9.28 -14.99 6.52
C SER A 366 -7.99 -15.60 5.96
N GLY A 367 -7.78 -15.49 4.63
CA GLY A 367 -6.56 -15.93 3.95
C GLY A 367 -5.31 -15.06 4.26
N LEU A 368 -5.47 -13.95 4.99
CA LEU A 368 -4.42 -12.97 5.26
C LEU A 368 -3.87 -13.04 6.69
N HIS A 369 -4.40 -13.91 7.56
CA HIS A 369 -3.97 -14.03 8.94
C HIS A 369 -2.52 -14.51 9.07
N TYR A 370 -1.84 -14.08 10.15
CA TYR A 370 -0.48 -14.49 10.49
C TYR A 370 -0.33 -16.01 10.58
N ASP A 371 -1.37 -16.72 11.03
CA ASP A 371 -1.37 -18.15 11.29
C ASP A 371 -1.07 -19.02 10.06
N ARG A 372 -1.21 -18.47 8.85
CA ARG A 372 -0.81 -19.16 7.60
C ARG A 372 0.67 -19.51 7.53
N PHE A 373 1.49 -18.93 8.39
CA PHE A 373 2.92 -19.24 8.49
C PHE A 373 3.25 -20.30 9.54
N LYS A 374 2.31 -20.66 10.43
CA LYS A 374 2.54 -21.64 11.50
C LYS A 374 2.67 -23.08 10.99
N ALA A 375 1.99 -23.41 9.91
CA ALA A 375 1.95 -24.78 9.36
C ALA A 375 3.20 -25.18 8.57
N LYS A 376 4.25 -24.36 8.53
CA LYS A 376 5.47 -24.59 7.71
C LYS A 376 6.75 -24.71 8.52
N PHE A 377 6.66 -24.82 9.86
CA PHE A 377 7.82 -24.99 10.74
C PHE A 377 7.65 -26.16 11.70
#